data_0d991298c3ae8d518b226d0e32b7ca91
#
_entry.id   0d991298c3ae8d518b226d0e32b7ca91
#
_cell.length_a   1.000
_cell.length_b   1.000
_cell.length_c   1.000
_cell.angle_alpha   90.00
_cell.angle_beta   90.00
_cell.angle_gamma   90.00
#
_symmetry.space_group_name_H-M   'P 1'
#
loop_
_entity.id
_entity.type
_entity.pdbx_description
1 polymer ?
#
loop_
_entity_poly.entity_id
_entity_poly.type
_entity_poly.pdbx_seq_one_letter_code
_entity_poly.pdbx_strand_id
1 'polypeptide(L)'
;DRLAAADDVSLVVGGGQAGPLLEAGIRTVARLAAAPLGSGAERPPGWNGEPFADAVLRARAHRDGLVVVPKVARPAIGRADVEVDVDLESHLDDGAYLWGTLLTVRDGGDSPDEGYRAFLTWEPLPHVDEGRAFAVFWRWLMGVRDGAREAGRTFRAYCYSRSAENAWMLSSAARFGPEGTVAVVEGVPSVPEVREFVGSAQWVDVHEAVRTQFVSTAGMGLKVVAPVAGFAWRDPDAGGEASLGWYRDACAARGEERDAGRARILAYNEDDVRATRAVREWIDRRGW
;
A
#
# COMPACT_ATOMS: atom_id res chain seq x y z
N ASP A 1 31.42 -1.61 4.03
CA ASP A 1 30.98 -0.21 4.08
C ASP A 1 31.59 0.46 5.32
N ARG A 2 32.18 1.67 5.16
CA ARG A 2 32.91 2.39 6.21
C ARG A 2 32.00 2.84 7.35
N LEU A 3 30.74 3.18 7.05
CA LEU A 3 29.74 3.58 8.05
C LEU A 3 29.31 2.38 8.91
N ALA A 4 29.09 1.23 8.29
CA ALA A 4 28.76 0.01 9.01
C ALA A 4 29.87 -0.42 9.93
N ALA A 5 31.17 -0.35 9.49
CA ALA A 5 32.32 -0.66 10.31
C ALA A 5 32.49 0.30 11.50
N ALA A 6 32.02 1.55 11.38
CA ALA A 6 32.05 2.56 12.43
C ALA A 6 30.80 2.54 13.33
N ASP A 7 29.82 1.67 13.08
CA ASP A 7 28.49 1.67 13.74
C ASP A 7 27.86 3.07 13.73
N ASP A 8 27.99 3.79 12.60
CA ASP A 8 27.64 5.21 12.51
C ASP A 8 26.13 5.42 12.66
N VAL A 9 25.75 6.42 13.45
CA VAL A 9 24.34 6.70 13.75
C VAL A 9 23.52 7.08 12.50
N SER A 10 24.18 7.59 11.44
CA SER A 10 23.54 7.89 10.17
C SER A 10 23.00 6.67 9.42
N LEU A 11 23.35 5.45 9.83
CA LEU A 11 22.74 4.22 9.30
C LEU A 11 21.25 4.09 9.64
N VAL A 12 20.80 4.74 10.71
CA VAL A 12 19.43 4.59 11.22
C VAL A 12 18.63 5.90 11.26
N VAL A 13 19.28 7.04 11.02
CA VAL A 13 18.63 8.34 10.95
C VAL A 13 18.99 9.08 9.67
N GLY A 14 18.07 9.84 9.10
CA GLY A 14 18.34 10.67 7.90
C GLY A 14 19.38 11.76 8.18
N GLY A 15 20.09 12.21 7.14
CA GLY A 15 21.21 13.17 7.26
C GLY A 15 20.89 14.44 8.05
N GLY A 16 19.67 14.98 7.94
CA GLY A 16 19.25 16.16 8.70
C GLY A 16 19.08 15.93 10.21
N GLN A 17 18.90 14.68 10.63
CA GLN A 17 18.71 14.28 12.03
C GLN A 17 20.02 13.80 12.68
N ALA A 18 21.02 13.44 11.90
CA ALA A 18 22.32 13.03 12.43
C ALA A 18 23.06 14.15 13.15
N GLY A 19 22.98 15.40 12.66
CA GLY A 19 23.65 16.56 13.26
C GLY A 19 23.36 16.75 14.75
N PRO A 20 22.11 16.92 15.17
CA PRO A 20 21.74 17.04 16.57
C PRO A 20 22.20 15.87 17.45
N LEU A 21 22.23 14.63 16.93
CA LEU A 21 22.76 13.47 17.66
C LEU A 21 24.27 13.58 17.87
N LEU A 22 25.01 13.95 16.80
CA LEU A 22 26.46 14.11 16.87
C LEU A 22 26.87 15.23 17.85
N GLU A 23 26.16 16.34 17.87
CA GLU A 23 26.34 17.45 18.83
C GLU A 23 26.06 17.01 20.26
N ALA A 24 25.06 16.15 20.47
CA ALA A 24 24.76 15.53 21.77
C ALA A 24 25.71 14.38 22.15
N GLY A 25 26.74 14.08 21.33
CA GLY A 25 27.70 13.00 21.58
C GLY A 25 27.18 11.59 21.25
N ILE A 26 26.03 11.47 20.59
CA ILE A 26 25.44 10.20 20.15
C ILE A 26 25.94 9.92 18.73
N ARG A 27 27.09 9.24 18.61
CA ARG A 27 27.78 9.02 17.33
C ARG A 27 27.52 7.66 16.72
N THR A 28 27.07 6.69 17.52
CA THR A 28 26.92 5.30 17.10
C THR A 28 25.47 4.82 17.26
N VAL A 29 25.08 3.83 16.45
CA VAL A 29 23.79 3.14 16.58
C VAL A 29 23.67 2.51 17.98
N ALA A 30 24.75 1.88 18.49
CA ALA A 30 24.77 1.30 19.82
C ALA A 30 24.47 2.35 20.91
N ARG A 31 25.03 3.57 20.80
CA ARG A 31 24.79 4.66 21.75
C ARG A 31 23.35 5.15 21.69
N LEU A 32 22.80 5.30 20.49
CA LEU A 32 21.39 5.68 20.31
C LEU A 32 20.45 4.60 20.85
N ALA A 33 20.71 3.32 20.56
CA ALA A 33 19.91 2.19 21.04
C ALA A 33 19.88 2.07 22.59
N ALA A 34 20.94 2.53 23.26
CA ALA A 34 21.02 2.55 24.73
C ALA A 34 20.24 3.70 25.38
N ALA A 35 19.74 4.67 24.60
CA ALA A 35 18.95 5.76 25.16
C ALA A 35 17.64 5.23 25.76
N PRO A 36 17.14 5.87 26.87
CA PRO A 36 15.91 5.43 27.49
C PRO A 36 14.71 5.68 26.58
N LEU A 37 13.68 4.83 26.70
CA LEU A 37 12.36 5.02 26.11
C LEU A 37 11.39 5.52 27.19
N GLY A 38 10.51 6.45 26.86
CA GLY A 38 9.47 6.96 27.75
C GLY A 38 9.66 8.42 28.13
N SER A 39 8.87 8.87 29.12
CA SER A 39 8.78 10.28 29.56
C SER A 39 10.08 10.88 30.16
N GLY A 40 11.09 10.04 30.42
CA GLY A 40 12.41 10.46 30.88
C GLY A 40 13.49 10.55 29.77
N ALA A 41 13.14 10.26 28.52
CA ALA A 41 14.06 10.41 27.40
C ALA A 41 14.18 11.89 27.00
N GLU A 42 15.25 12.55 27.46
CA GLU A 42 15.55 13.92 27.02
C GLU A 42 15.92 13.88 25.52
N ARG A 43 15.12 14.61 24.75
CA ARG A 43 15.38 14.81 23.32
C ARG A 43 16.63 15.68 23.17
N PRO A 44 17.61 15.29 22.31
CA PRO A 44 18.77 16.14 22.03
C PRO A 44 18.34 17.55 21.59
N PRO A 45 19.05 18.59 22.03
CA PRO A 45 18.83 19.95 21.50
C PRO A 45 18.91 19.96 19.98
N GLY A 46 18.01 20.71 19.33
CA GLY A 46 17.95 20.76 17.86
C GLY A 46 17.31 19.56 17.17
N TRP A 47 16.96 18.49 17.89
CA TRP A 47 16.23 17.36 17.31
C TRP A 47 14.85 17.79 16.80
N ASN A 48 14.54 17.51 15.54
CA ASN A 48 13.28 17.83 14.89
C ASN A 48 12.81 16.66 14.00
N GLY A 49 11.59 16.74 13.50
CA GLY A 49 10.99 15.70 12.65
C GLY A 49 10.29 14.61 13.46
N GLU A 50 10.76 13.37 13.33
CA GLU A 50 10.12 12.23 14.02
C GLU A 50 10.29 12.26 15.54
N PRO A 51 9.42 11.54 16.31
CA PRO A 51 9.63 11.34 17.74
C PRO A 51 11.01 10.71 18.02
N PHE A 52 11.75 11.23 18.99
CA PHE A 52 13.09 10.69 19.35
C PHE A 52 13.02 9.20 19.74
N ALA A 53 11.93 8.79 20.39
CA ALA A 53 11.69 7.39 20.72
C ALA A 53 11.65 6.48 19.47
N ASP A 54 11.14 6.96 18.33
CA ASP A 54 11.11 6.19 17.08
C ASP A 54 12.53 5.94 16.54
N ALA A 55 13.42 6.94 16.65
CA ALA A 55 14.84 6.79 16.29
C ALA A 55 15.56 5.78 17.21
N VAL A 56 15.27 5.84 18.52
CA VAL A 56 15.83 4.87 19.50
C VAL A 56 15.35 3.45 19.18
N LEU A 57 14.06 3.26 18.91
CA LEU A 57 13.48 1.97 18.52
C LEU A 57 14.10 1.45 17.23
N ARG A 58 14.29 2.32 16.24
CA ARG A 58 14.93 1.96 14.97
C ARG A 58 16.40 1.54 15.18
N ALA A 59 17.13 2.24 16.05
CA ALA A 59 18.50 1.86 16.40
C ALA A 59 18.55 0.48 17.07
N ARG A 60 17.62 0.17 17.95
CA ARG A 60 17.48 -1.17 18.57
C ARG A 60 17.15 -2.22 17.52
N ALA A 61 16.16 -1.96 16.68
CA ALA A 61 15.78 -2.87 15.59
C ALA A 61 16.96 -3.16 14.66
N HIS A 62 17.71 -2.13 14.26
CA HIS A 62 18.90 -2.29 13.42
C HIS A 62 19.95 -3.19 14.06
N ARG A 63 20.27 -2.96 15.36
CA ARG A 63 21.23 -3.77 16.09
C ARG A 63 20.79 -5.23 16.21
N ASP A 64 19.49 -5.44 16.39
CA ASP A 64 18.93 -6.78 16.58
C ASP A 64 18.59 -7.47 15.23
N GLY A 65 18.93 -6.84 14.09
CA GLY A 65 18.69 -7.37 12.73
C GLY A 65 17.22 -7.41 12.33
N LEU A 66 16.36 -6.59 12.98
CA LEU A 66 14.93 -6.52 12.71
C LEU A 66 14.63 -5.42 11.70
N VAL A 67 13.75 -5.71 10.73
CA VAL A 67 13.38 -4.75 9.68
C VAL A 67 12.25 -3.84 10.14
N VAL A 68 11.20 -4.39 10.76
CA VAL A 68 10.03 -3.64 11.23
C VAL A 68 9.71 -4.07 12.65
N VAL A 69 9.50 -3.11 13.55
CA VAL A 69 9.12 -3.36 14.95
C VAL A 69 7.98 -2.44 15.39
N PRO A 70 7.08 -2.89 16.26
CA PRO A 70 6.00 -2.05 16.76
C PRO A 70 6.52 -0.94 17.67
N LYS A 71 5.95 0.24 17.56
CA LYS A 71 6.16 1.37 18.49
C LYS A 71 4.98 1.63 19.41
N VAL A 72 3.92 0.85 19.26
CA VAL A 72 2.74 0.82 20.13
C VAL A 72 2.59 -0.56 20.75
N ALA A 73 1.99 -0.63 21.94
CA ALA A 73 1.87 -1.89 22.68
C ALA A 73 0.95 -2.92 21.98
N ARG A 74 -0.03 -2.45 21.21
CA ARG A 74 -0.98 -3.31 20.48
C ARG A 74 -1.29 -2.67 19.14
N PRO A 75 -0.52 -2.99 18.10
CA PRO A 75 -0.88 -2.60 16.75
C PRO A 75 -2.26 -3.16 16.37
N ALA A 76 -3.02 -2.35 15.64
CA ALA A 76 -4.35 -2.73 15.19
C ALA A 76 -4.70 -2.03 13.88
N ILE A 77 -5.55 -2.67 13.08
CA ILE A 77 -6.16 -2.09 11.89
C ILE A 77 -7.65 -2.40 11.90
N GLY A 78 -8.47 -1.46 11.43
CA GLY A 78 -9.91 -1.70 11.33
C GLY A 78 -10.21 -2.89 10.43
N ARG A 79 -11.00 -3.86 10.92
CA ARG A 79 -11.43 -5.05 10.17
C ARG A 79 -12.93 -5.01 9.89
N ALA A 80 -13.39 -5.86 8.99
CA ALA A 80 -14.80 -6.01 8.62
C ALA A 80 -15.12 -7.49 8.32
N ASP A 81 -16.41 -7.81 8.23
CA ASP A 81 -16.87 -9.17 7.85
C ASP A 81 -16.62 -9.44 6.37
N VAL A 82 -16.75 -8.39 5.53
CA VAL A 82 -16.46 -8.41 4.10
C VAL A 82 -15.34 -7.41 3.83
N GLU A 83 -14.24 -7.89 3.28
CA GLU A 83 -13.00 -7.13 3.09
C GLU A 83 -12.55 -7.21 1.63
N VAL A 84 -12.18 -6.07 1.04
CA VAL A 84 -11.65 -6.00 -0.33
C VAL A 84 -10.30 -5.30 -0.30
N ASP A 85 -9.22 -6.00 -0.64
CA ASP A 85 -7.94 -5.37 -0.90
C ASP A 85 -7.90 -4.90 -2.34
N VAL A 86 -7.43 -3.67 -2.59
CA VAL A 86 -7.42 -3.01 -3.90
C VAL A 86 -6.01 -2.54 -4.20
N ASP A 87 -5.57 -2.78 -5.42
CA ASP A 87 -4.33 -2.24 -5.99
C ASP A 87 -4.57 -1.87 -7.45
N LEU A 88 -3.85 -0.88 -7.96
CA LEU A 88 -3.99 -0.44 -9.34
C LEU A 88 -2.66 -0.41 -10.09
N GLU A 89 -2.77 -0.59 -11.42
CA GLU A 89 -1.66 -0.34 -12.33
C GLU A 89 -2.00 0.83 -13.26
N SER A 90 -1.06 1.73 -13.39
CA SER A 90 -1.16 2.89 -14.29
C SER A 90 0.02 2.97 -15.24
N HIS A 91 -0.16 3.62 -16.38
CA HIS A 91 0.93 3.91 -17.31
C HIS A 91 1.21 5.41 -17.30
N LEU A 92 2.28 5.79 -16.62
CA LEU A 92 2.67 7.19 -16.46
C LEU A 92 1.47 8.07 -16.02
N ASP A 93 1.27 9.18 -16.70
CA ASP A 93 0.11 10.08 -16.51
C ASP A 93 -1.03 9.81 -17.52
N ASP A 94 -0.88 8.77 -18.36
CA ASP A 94 -1.83 8.47 -19.43
C ASP A 94 -3.15 7.88 -18.90
N GLY A 95 -3.10 7.07 -17.84
CA GLY A 95 -4.30 6.46 -17.23
C GLY A 95 -4.02 5.23 -16.37
N ALA A 96 -5.07 4.77 -15.67
CA ALA A 96 -5.08 3.53 -14.92
C ALA A 96 -5.67 2.41 -15.80
N TYR A 97 -4.85 1.41 -16.14
CA TYR A 97 -5.28 0.34 -17.05
C TYR A 97 -5.79 -0.92 -16.34
N LEU A 98 -5.51 -1.07 -15.03
CA LEU A 98 -5.92 -2.23 -14.25
C LEU A 98 -6.29 -1.83 -12.83
N TRP A 99 -7.44 -2.31 -12.37
CA TRP A 99 -7.89 -2.28 -10.98
C TRP A 99 -7.99 -3.73 -10.49
N GLY A 100 -7.04 -4.15 -9.65
CA GLY A 100 -7.02 -5.46 -9.04
C GLY A 100 -7.71 -5.44 -7.69
N THR A 101 -8.43 -6.50 -7.39
CA THR A 101 -9.16 -6.64 -6.13
C THR A 101 -9.00 -8.05 -5.57
N LEU A 102 -8.98 -8.17 -4.25
CA LEU A 102 -9.03 -9.45 -3.55
C LEU A 102 -10.16 -9.40 -2.52
N LEU A 103 -11.28 -10.07 -2.81
CA LEU A 103 -12.40 -10.19 -1.88
C LEU A 103 -12.14 -11.31 -0.87
N THR A 104 -12.40 -11.02 0.40
CA THR A 104 -12.34 -11.97 1.51
C THR A 104 -13.58 -11.84 2.37
N VAL A 105 -14.23 -12.97 2.69
CA VAL A 105 -15.33 -13.04 3.65
C VAL A 105 -14.84 -13.78 4.91
N ARG A 106 -14.83 -13.09 6.06
CA ARG A 106 -14.16 -13.59 7.29
C ARG A 106 -14.90 -14.71 8.01
N ASP A 107 -16.21 -14.74 7.93
CA ASP A 107 -17.04 -15.69 8.71
C ASP A 107 -17.33 -17.01 7.97
N GLY A 108 -16.50 -17.39 7.00
CA GLY A 108 -16.60 -18.69 6.31
C GLY A 108 -17.87 -18.84 5.45
N GLY A 109 -18.49 -17.72 5.07
CA GLY A 109 -19.54 -17.74 4.05
C GLY A 109 -18.89 -17.97 2.68
N ASP A 110 -19.25 -19.06 2.01
CA ASP A 110 -18.87 -19.27 0.61
C ASP A 110 -19.47 -18.14 -0.24
N SER A 111 -18.63 -17.19 -0.64
CA SER A 111 -19.02 -16.21 -1.65
C SER A 111 -18.45 -16.68 -3.00
N PRO A 112 -19.27 -16.84 -4.03
CA PRO A 112 -18.78 -17.21 -5.36
C PRO A 112 -17.84 -16.14 -5.97
N ASP A 113 -17.84 -14.94 -5.40
CA ASP A 113 -16.99 -13.82 -5.80
C ASP A 113 -15.70 -13.70 -4.98
N GLU A 114 -15.47 -14.58 -3.97
CA GLU A 114 -14.25 -14.58 -3.16
C GLU A 114 -13.02 -14.88 -4.01
N GLY A 115 -11.95 -14.14 -3.76
CA GLY A 115 -10.69 -14.30 -4.48
C GLY A 115 -10.29 -13.06 -5.30
N TYR A 116 -9.27 -13.25 -6.13
CA TYR A 116 -8.74 -12.18 -6.97
C TYR A 116 -9.62 -11.93 -8.20
N ARG A 117 -9.83 -10.64 -8.50
CA ARG A 117 -10.51 -10.17 -9.71
C ARG A 117 -9.82 -8.94 -10.26
N ALA A 118 -9.64 -8.89 -11.57
CA ALA A 118 -9.07 -7.75 -12.29
C ALA A 118 -10.10 -7.09 -13.21
N PHE A 119 -10.14 -5.77 -13.21
CA PHE A 119 -10.92 -4.93 -14.11
C PHE A 119 -9.93 -4.09 -14.91
N LEU A 120 -9.85 -4.30 -16.22
CA LEU A 120 -8.74 -3.78 -17.00
C LEU A 120 -9.08 -3.47 -18.45
N THR A 121 -8.21 -2.71 -19.08
CA THR A 121 -8.13 -2.57 -20.55
C THR A 121 -6.72 -2.88 -21.03
N TRP A 122 -6.63 -3.49 -22.21
CA TRP A 122 -5.36 -3.66 -22.94
C TRP A 122 -5.24 -2.73 -24.15
N GLU A 123 -6.20 -1.81 -24.31
CA GLU A 123 -6.08 -0.75 -25.31
C GLU A 123 -5.00 0.24 -24.86
N PRO A 124 -4.04 0.58 -25.75
CA PRO A 124 -2.98 1.53 -25.41
C PRO A 124 -3.55 2.86 -24.90
N LEU A 125 -3.12 3.28 -23.72
CA LEU A 125 -3.57 4.53 -23.11
C LEU A 125 -2.89 5.76 -23.77
N PRO A 126 -3.58 6.93 -23.79
CA PRO A 126 -4.93 7.16 -23.21
C PRO A 126 -6.06 6.61 -24.10
N HIS A 127 -7.04 5.94 -23.51
CA HIS A 127 -8.16 5.35 -24.23
C HIS A 127 -9.45 5.38 -23.40
N VAL A 128 -10.63 5.47 -24.06
CA VAL A 128 -11.94 5.50 -23.38
C VAL A 128 -12.25 4.20 -22.62
N ASP A 129 -11.62 3.10 -22.97
CA ASP A 129 -11.78 1.81 -22.28
C ASP A 129 -11.22 1.80 -20.86
N GLU A 130 -10.33 2.74 -20.51
CA GLU A 130 -9.97 3.03 -19.12
C GLU A 130 -11.23 3.37 -18.29
N GLY A 131 -12.08 4.27 -18.81
CA GLY A 131 -13.34 4.64 -18.17
C GLY A 131 -14.30 3.46 -18.05
N ARG A 132 -14.37 2.57 -19.05
CA ARG A 132 -15.19 1.35 -19.00
C ARG A 132 -14.70 0.35 -17.97
N ALA A 133 -13.38 0.13 -17.89
CA ALA A 133 -12.79 -0.73 -16.86
C ALA A 133 -13.07 -0.18 -15.46
N PHE A 134 -12.91 1.14 -15.25
CA PHE A 134 -13.21 1.80 -14.00
C PHE A 134 -14.70 1.72 -13.64
N ALA A 135 -15.61 1.88 -14.59
CA ALA A 135 -17.06 1.74 -14.35
C ALA A 135 -17.44 0.34 -13.85
N VAL A 136 -16.84 -0.70 -14.42
CA VAL A 136 -17.09 -2.09 -14.02
C VAL A 136 -16.50 -2.36 -12.63
N PHE A 137 -15.28 -1.90 -12.36
CA PHE A 137 -14.64 -1.96 -11.04
C PHE A 137 -15.50 -1.28 -9.97
N TRP A 138 -15.89 -0.02 -10.20
CA TRP A 138 -16.66 0.75 -9.25
C TRP A 138 -18.01 0.12 -8.94
N ARG A 139 -18.74 -0.30 -9.97
CA ARG A 139 -20.03 -0.99 -9.81
C ARG A 139 -19.89 -2.26 -8.99
N TRP A 140 -18.85 -3.04 -9.24
CA TRP A 140 -18.58 -4.26 -8.49
C TRP A 140 -18.23 -3.94 -7.02
N LEU A 141 -17.34 -3.01 -6.77
CA LEU A 141 -16.92 -2.64 -5.42
C LEU A 141 -18.11 -2.12 -4.58
N MET A 142 -18.94 -1.24 -5.18
CA MET A 142 -20.14 -0.74 -4.52
C MET A 142 -21.19 -1.84 -4.34
N GLY A 143 -21.32 -2.75 -5.28
CA GLY A 143 -22.20 -3.93 -5.17
C GLY A 143 -21.79 -4.85 -4.01
N VAL A 144 -20.51 -5.12 -3.83
CA VAL A 144 -19.98 -5.88 -2.67
C VAL A 144 -20.30 -5.17 -1.36
N ARG A 145 -20.06 -3.85 -1.29
CA ARG A 145 -20.40 -3.02 -0.11
C ARG A 145 -21.88 -3.07 0.23
N ASP A 146 -22.73 -2.87 -0.77
CA ASP A 146 -24.17 -2.78 -0.57
C ASP A 146 -24.75 -4.16 -0.22
N GLY A 147 -24.26 -5.24 -0.86
CA GLY A 147 -24.63 -6.62 -0.51
C GLY A 147 -24.21 -6.99 0.91
N ALA A 148 -23.03 -6.56 1.37
CA ALA A 148 -22.63 -6.75 2.77
C ALA A 148 -23.60 -6.04 3.72
N ARG A 149 -23.95 -4.79 3.43
CA ARG A 149 -24.91 -4.00 4.23
C ARG A 149 -26.31 -4.65 4.28
N GLU A 150 -26.80 -5.13 3.15
CA GLU A 150 -28.09 -5.82 3.07
C GLU A 150 -28.11 -7.11 3.88
N ALA A 151 -26.97 -7.81 3.94
CA ALA A 151 -26.77 -9.00 4.76
C ALA A 151 -26.49 -8.68 6.26
N GLY A 152 -26.54 -7.41 6.67
CA GLY A 152 -26.21 -6.97 8.04
C GLY A 152 -24.75 -7.13 8.42
N ARG A 153 -23.85 -7.19 7.43
CA ARG A 153 -22.39 -7.35 7.58
C ARG A 153 -21.67 -6.02 7.43
N THR A 154 -20.54 -5.90 8.12
CA THR A 154 -19.62 -4.77 7.95
C THR A 154 -18.77 -4.94 6.69
N PHE A 155 -18.39 -3.80 6.08
CA PHE A 155 -17.56 -3.75 4.87
C PHE A 155 -16.39 -2.81 5.06
N ARG A 156 -15.22 -3.20 4.53
CA ARG A 156 -14.04 -2.33 4.34
C ARG A 156 -13.30 -2.68 3.08
N ALA A 157 -12.77 -1.66 2.42
CA ALA A 157 -11.80 -1.79 1.36
C ALA A 157 -10.45 -1.21 1.83
N TYR A 158 -9.36 -1.79 1.36
CA TYR A 158 -8.00 -1.49 1.79
C TYR A 158 -7.12 -1.24 0.57
N CYS A 159 -6.18 -0.31 0.70
CA CYS A 159 -5.08 -0.13 -0.24
C CYS A 159 -3.76 0.02 0.52
N TYR A 160 -2.64 -0.15 -0.19
CA TYR A 160 -1.33 0.13 0.39
C TYR A 160 -0.83 1.49 -0.10
N SER A 161 -1.07 2.57 0.70
CA SER A 161 -0.80 3.96 0.33
C SER A 161 -1.85 4.56 -0.62
N ARG A 162 -2.92 5.03 -0.02
CA ARG A 162 -4.10 5.61 -0.73
C ARG A 162 -3.81 6.78 -1.68
N SER A 163 -2.58 7.30 -1.74
CA SER A 163 -2.29 8.48 -2.56
C SER A 163 -2.47 8.21 -4.06
N ALA A 164 -1.99 7.08 -4.55
CA ALA A 164 -2.13 6.72 -5.97
C ALA A 164 -3.56 6.29 -6.29
N GLU A 165 -4.15 5.40 -5.50
CA GLU A 165 -5.52 4.91 -5.70
C GLU A 165 -6.54 6.04 -5.64
N ASN A 166 -6.44 6.94 -4.66
CA ASN A 166 -7.34 8.10 -4.58
C ASN A 166 -7.15 9.02 -5.79
N ALA A 167 -5.91 9.30 -6.20
CA ALA A 167 -5.64 10.18 -7.33
C ALA A 167 -6.25 9.61 -8.62
N TRP A 168 -6.06 8.30 -8.88
CA TRP A 168 -6.58 7.67 -10.08
C TRP A 168 -8.09 7.45 -10.05
N MET A 169 -8.70 7.08 -8.92
CA MET A 169 -10.17 7.03 -8.80
C MET A 169 -10.80 8.40 -9.09
N LEU A 170 -10.25 9.48 -8.51
CA LEU A 170 -10.74 10.83 -8.74
C LEU A 170 -10.48 11.30 -10.18
N SER A 171 -9.31 10.99 -10.74
CA SER A 171 -8.98 11.32 -12.13
C SER A 171 -9.88 10.59 -13.12
N SER A 172 -10.12 9.28 -12.94
CA SER A 172 -11.01 8.50 -13.81
C SER A 172 -12.45 9.02 -13.74
N ALA A 173 -12.94 9.39 -12.54
CA ALA A 173 -14.26 10.03 -12.39
C ALA A 173 -14.32 11.40 -13.08
N ALA A 174 -13.29 12.23 -12.98
CA ALA A 174 -13.23 13.54 -13.62
C ALA A 174 -13.11 13.45 -15.16
N ARG A 175 -12.47 12.41 -15.66
CA ARG A 175 -12.26 12.20 -17.10
C ARG A 175 -13.45 11.53 -17.78
N PHE A 176 -14.15 10.62 -17.10
CA PHE A 176 -15.13 9.72 -17.70
C PHE A 176 -16.50 9.70 -17.00
N GLY A 177 -16.69 10.39 -15.88
CA GLY A 177 -17.95 10.49 -15.14
C GLY A 177 -19.02 11.32 -15.85
N PRO A 178 -20.12 11.64 -15.16
CA PRO A 178 -21.23 12.39 -15.75
C PRO A 178 -20.85 13.77 -16.32
N GLU A 179 -19.78 14.37 -15.77
CA GLU A 179 -19.20 15.64 -16.22
C GLU A 179 -17.81 15.44 -16.87
N GLY A 180 -17.60 14.25 -17.46
CA GLY A 180 -16.32 13.79 -17.95
C GLY A 180 -15.66 14.72 -18.97
N THR A 181 -14.41 15.11 -18.72
CA THR A 181 -13.65 16.03 -19.58
C THR A 181 -13.11 15.36 -20.85
N VAL A 182 -13.00 14.03 -20.88
CA VAL A 182 -12.52 13.25 -22.02
C VAL A 182 -13.70 12.59 -22.76
N ALA A 183 -14.53 11.86 -22.02
CA ALA A 183 -15.76 11.23 -22.52
C ALA A 183 -16.71 10.96 -21.35
N VAL A 184 -17.99 10.86 -21.63
CA VAL A 184 -18.96 10.35 -20.64
C VAL A 184 -19.14 8.86 -20.86
N VAL A 185 -18.80 8.07 -19.83
CA VAL A 185 -18.93 6.61 -19.83
C VAL A 185 -19.99 6.20 -18.82
N GLU A 186 -20.99 5.46 -19.27
CA GLU A 186 -22.07 4.99 -18.40
C GLU A 186 -21.54 4.12 -17.26
N GLY A 187 -22.00 4.40 -16.03
CA GLY A 187 -21.61 3.67 -14.83
C GLY A 187 -20.31 4.15 -14.16
N VAL A 188 -19.61 5.13 -14.73
CA VAL A 188 -18.54 5.83 -14.02
C VAL A 188 -19.17 6.78 -12.99
N PRO A 189 -18.73 6.74 -11.72
CA PRO A 189 -19.27 7.62 -10.68
C PRO A 189 -18.92 9.08 -10.92
N SER A 190 -19.65 9.97 -10.29
CA SER A 190 -19.27 11.37 -10.20
C SER A 190 -18.07 11.56 -9.24
N VAL A 191 -17.34 12.66 -9.42
CA VAL A 191 -16.21 13.02 -8.50
C VAL A 191 -16.67 13.15 -7.04
N PRO A 192 -17.86 13.74 -6.71
CA PRO A 192 -18.37 13.74 -5.34
C PRO A 192 -18.57 12.35 -4.74
N GLU A 193 -19.13 11.38 -5.49
CA GLU A 193 -19.33 10.00 -5.01
C GLU A 193 -18.02 9.31 -4.70
N VAL A 194 -17.00 9.45 -5.57
CA VAL A 194 -15.67 8.92 -5.30
C VAL A 194 -15.07 9.57 -4.06
N ARG A 195 -15.18 10.91 -3.93
CA ARG A 195 -14.64 11.66 -2.79
C ARG A 195 -15.29 11.24 -1.47
N GLU A 196 -16.59 10.99 -1.47
CA GLU A 196 -17.32 10.49 -0.30
C GLU A 196 -16.77 9.11 0.11
N PHE A 197 -16.61 8.19 -0.83
CA PHE A 197 -16.09 6.85 -0.55
C PHE A 197 -14.66 6.87 -0.01
N VAL A 198 -13.72 7.54 -0.71
CA VAL A 198 -12.31 7.57 -0.29
C VAL A 198 -12.07 8.38 0.99
N GLY A 199 -13.01 9.26 1.37
CA GLY A 199 -13.03 9.99 2.63
C GLY A 199 -13.71 9.23 3.78
N SER A 200 -14.34 8.09 3.51
CA SER A 200 -15.08 7.33 4.50
C SER A 200 -14.18 6.40 5.34
N ALA A 201 -14.70 5.94 6.49
CA ALA A 201 -14.03 4.93 7.31
C ALA A 201 -14.01 3.53 6.67
N GLN A 202 -14.71 3.35 5.54
CA GLN A 202 -14.70 2.10 4.77
C GLN A 202 -13.48 1.95 3.87
N TRP A 203 -12.79 3.06 3.53
CA TRP A 203 -11.55 3.06 2.75
C TRP A 203 -10.34 3.22 3.66
N VAL A 204 -9.54 2.19 3.81
CA VAL A 204 -8.48 2.07 4.80
C VAL A 204 -7.11 2.05 4.14
N ASP A 205 -6.24 2.96 4.55
CA ASP A 205 -4.84 3.00 4.15
C ASP A 205 -3.99 2.11 5.09
N VAL A 206 -3.52 0.99 4.56
CA VAL A 206 -2.67 0.03 5.30
C VAL A 206 -1.29 0.63 5.58
N HIS A 207 -0.73 1.41 4.64
CA HIS A 207 0.56 2.08 4.83
C HIS A 207 0.48 3.09 5.99
N GLU A 208 -0.62 3.83 6.12
CA GLU A 208 -0.83 4.75 7.25
C GLU A 208 -0.90 3.99 8.59
N ALA A 209 -1.55 2.83 8.62
CA ALA A 209 -1.57 1.97 9.80
C ALA A 209 -0.16 1.47 10.16
N VAL A 210 0.65 1.09 9.17
CA VAL A 210 2.06 0.72 9.39
C VAL A 210 2.87 1.92 9.89
N ARG A 211 2.82 3.05 9.21
CA ARG A 211 3.60 4.25 9.52
C ARG A 211 3.33 4.80 10.92
N THR A 212 2.09 4.74 11.37
CA THR A 212 1.69 5.26 12.68
C THR A 212 2.00 4.33 13.84
N GLN A 213 2.12 3.02 13.59
CA GLN A 213 2.23 2.03 14.66
C GLN A 213 3.56 1.25 14.67
N PHE A 214 4.41 1.42 13.66
CA PHE A 214 5.70 0.72 13.57
C PHE A 214 6.83 1.69 13.24
N VAL A 215 8.07 1.24 13.48
CA VAL A 215 9.29 1.81 12.93
C VAL A 215 9.97 0.78 12.04
N SER A 216 10.71 1.25 11.03
CA SER A 216 11.45 0.37 10.12
C SER A 216 12.87 0.87 9.90
N THR A 217 13.78 -0.08 9.70
CA THR A 217 15.19 0.18 9.33
C THR A 217 15.40 0.32 7.83
N ALA A 218 14.41 -0.07 7.00
CA ALA A 218 14.53 -0.15 5.53
C ALA A 218 13.40 0.57 4.77
N GLY A 219 12.58 1.40 5.47
CA GLY A 219 11.42 2.06 4.89
C GLY A 219 10.11 1.33 5.15
N MET A 220 9.00 1.90 4.67
CA MET A 220 7.63 1.44 4.96
C MET A 220 6.88 0.99 3.70
N GLY A 221 7.55 0.85 2.56
CA GLY A 221 6.92 0.39 1.31
C GLY A 221 6.45 -1.07 1.41
N LEU A 222 5.46 -1.45 0.60
CA LEU A 222 4.88 -2.79 0.60
C LEU A 222 5.94 -3.88 0.44
N LYS A 223 6.91 -3.69 -0.48
CA LYS A 223 8.04 -4.62 -0.73
C LYS A 223 8.98 -4.81 0.47
N VAL A 224 8.95 -3.89 1.45
CA VAL A 224 9.73 -4.00 2.70
C VAL A 224 8.91 -4.66 3.80
N VAL A 225 7.64 -4.31 3.93
CA VAL A 225 6.80 -4.74 5.06
C VAL A 225 6.18 -6.11 4.83
N ALA A 226 5.73 -6.43 3.61
CA ALA A 226 5.06 -7.69 3.34
C ALA A 226 5.94 -8.94 3.56
N PRO A 227 7.26 -8.95 3.27
CA PRO A 227 8.14 -10.08 3.67
C PRO A 227 8.18 -10.30 5.18
N VAL A 228 8.13 -9.24 6.00
CA VAL A 228 8.04 -9.36 7.47
C VAL A 228 6.70 -9.96 7.89
N ALA A 229 5.65 -9.68 7.14
CA ALA A 229 4.33 -10.30 7.31
C ALA A 229 4.28 -11.76 6.82
N GLY A 230 5.35 -12.28 6.21
CA GLY A 230 5.46 -13.64 5.70
C GLY A 230 5.01 -13.83 4.26
N PHE A 231 4.88 -12.73 3.49
CA PHE A 231 4.51 -12.78 2.08
C PHE A 231 5.75 -12.76 1.17
N ALA A 232 5.71 -13.53 0.07
CA ALA A 232 6.73 -13.50 -0.98
C ALA A 232 6.06 -13.43 -2.35
N TRP A 233 6.57 -12.54 -3.22
CA TRP A 233 6.12 -12.41 -4.60
C TRP A 233 6.53 -13.63 -5.43
N ARG A 234 5.69 -14.05 -6.36
CA ARG A 234 6.02 -15.08 -7.36
C ARG A 234 7.19 -14.67 -8.26
N ASP A 235 7.23 -13.39 -8.61
CA ASP A 235 8.32 -12.78 -9.39
C ASP A 235 9.08 -11.80 -8.46
N PRO A 236 10.27 -12.17 -7.95
CA PRO A 236 11.04 -11.34 -7.04
C PRO A 236 11.60 -10.06 -7.70
N ASP A 237 11.73 -10.05 -9.03
CA ASP A 237 12.24 -8.89 -9.79
C ASP A 237 11.11 -7.94 -10.22
N ALA A 238 9.86 -8.26 -9.89
CA ALA A 238 8.71 -7.44 -10.20
C ALA A 238 8.73 -6.13 -9.39
N GLY A 239 8.59 -5.00 -10.08
CA GLY A 239 8.53 -3.66 -9.48
C GLY A 239 7.76 -2.69 -10.38
N GLY A 240 7.25 -1.60 -9.79
CA GLY A 240 6.42 -0.64 -10.51
C GLY A 240 7.08 -0.02 -11.76
N GLU A 241 8.41 0.18 -11.75
CA GLU A 241 9.14 0.66 -12.93
C GLU A 241 9.18 -0.39 -14.05
N ALA A 242 9.34 -1.67 -13.70
CA ALA A 242 9.33 -2.76 -14.67
C ALA A 242 7.92 -2.97 -15.27
N SER A 243 6.85 -2.76 -14.51
CA SER A 243 5.47 -2.92 -14.99
C SER A 243 5.11 -1.97 -16.14
N LEU A 244 5.73 -0.78 -16.19
CA LEU A 244 5.58 0.16 -17.32
C LEU A 244 6.06 -0.42 -18.64
N GLY A 245 7.20 -1.13 -18.62
CA GLY A 245 7.73 -1.83 -19.78
C GLY A 245 6.82 -2.99 -20.21
N TRP A 246 6.39 -3.80 -19.24
CA TRP A 246 5.52 -4.95 -19.51
C TRP A 246 4.17 -4.55 -20.10
N TYR A 247 3.59 -3.41 -19.65
CA TYR A 247 2.34 -2.93 -20.21
C TYR A 247 2.47 -2.56 -21.68
N ARG A 248 3.52 -1.83 -22.07
CA ARG A 248 3.77 -1.49 -23.49
C ARG A 248 3.92 -2.75 -24.34
N ASP A 249 4.69 -3.72 -23.85
CA ASP A 249 4.92 -4.97 -24.53
C ASP A 249 3.63 -5.79 -24.63
N ALA A 250 2.83 -5.87 -23.56
CA ALA A 250 1.54 -6.56 -23.54
C ALA A 250 0.48 -5.93 -24.45
N CYS A 251 0.59 -4.63 -24.76
CA CYS A 251 -0.26 -3.94 -25.73
C CYS A 251 0.24 -4.15 -27.17
N ALA A 252 1.55 -4.14 -27.42
CA ALA A 252 2.17 -4.16 -28.74
C ALA A 252 2.39 -5.59 -29.28
N ALA A 253 2.71 -6.55 -28.42
CA ALA A 253 3.03 -7.94 -28.79
C ALA A 253 1.81 -8.69 -29.34
N ARG A 254 2.08 -9.83 -30.01
CA ARG A 254 1.05 -10.70 -30.58
C ARG A 254 1.29 -12.16 -30.15
N GLY A 255 0.23 -12.97 -30.26
CA GLY A 255 0.30 -14.39 -29.94
C GLY A 255 0.73 -14.68 -28.51
N GLU A 256 1.55 -15.71 -28.32
CA GLU A 256 1.99 -16.20 -27.00
C GLU A 256 2.77 -15.17 -26.19
N GLU A 257 3.57 -14.32 -26.83
CA GLU A 257 4.35 -13.28 -26.16
C GLU A 257 3.42 -12.24 -25.49
N ARG A 258 2.36 -11.81 -26.19
CA ARG A 258 1.33 -10.94 -25.63
C ARG A 258 0.65 -11.59 -24.42
N ASP A 259 0.24 -12.85 -24.57
CA ASP A 259 -0.53 -13.55 -23.54
C ASP A 259 0.34 -13.81 -22.29
N ALA A 260 1.62 -14.11 -22.49
CA ALA A 260 2.60 -14.23 -21.39
C ALA A 260 2.82 -12.89 -20.67
N GLY A 261 2.97 -11.77 -21.40
CA GLY A 261 3.12 -10.43 -20.83
C GLY A 261 1.88 -10.01 -20.00
N ARG A 262 0.69 -10.24 -20.53
CA ARG A 262 -0.58 -9.98 -19.83
C ARG A 262 -0.73 -10.83 -18.57
N ALA A 263 -0.42 -12.12 -18.64
CA ALA A 263 -0.43 -13.01 -17.49
C ALA A 263 0.55 -12.58 -16.40
N ARG A 264 1.73 -12.07 -16.78
CA ARG A 264 2.74 -11.55 -15.86
C ARG A 264 2.23 -10.33 -15.09
N ILE A 265 1.61 -9.37 -15.77
CA ILE A 265 1.03 -8.17 -15.15
C ILE A 265 -0.08 -8.55 -14.18
N LEU A 266 -0.99 -9.45 -14.57
CA LEU A 266 -2.07 -9.91 -13.70
C LEU A 266 -1.52 -10.64 -12.47
N ALA A 267 -0.51 -11.48 -12.63
CA ALA A 267 0.14 -12.16 -11.52
C ALA A 267 0.83 -11.19 -10.56
N TYR A 268 1.46 -10.15 -11.09
CA TYR A 268 2.10 -9.11 -10.30
C TYR A 268 1.08 -8.32 -9.47
N ASN A 269 0.01 -7.82 -10.10
CA ASN A 269 -1.04 -7.09 -9.40
C ASN A 269 -1.78 -7.98 -8.38
N GLU A 270 -2.03 -9.26 -8.71
CA GLU A 270 -2.58 -10.23 -7.76
C GLU A 270 -1.67 -10.38 -6.52
N ASP A 271 -0.36 -10.43 -6.72
CA ASP A 271 0.59 -10.52 -5.60
C ASP A 271 0.56 -9.25 -4.75
N ASP A 272 0.42 -8.05 -5.33
CA ASP A 272 0.38 -6.79 -4.57
C ASP A 272 -0.89 -6.67 -3.71
N VAL A 273 -2.08 -7.08 -4.21
CA VAL A 273 -3.28 -7.13 -3.37
C VAL A 273 -3.18 -8.20 -2.28
N ARG A 274 -2.55 -9.36 -2.56
CA ARG A 274 -2.30 -10.42 -1.55
C ARG A 274 -1.28 -9.98 -0.51
N ALA A 275 -0.26 -9.22 -0.91
CA ALA A 275 0.72 -8.63 -0.01
C ALA A 275 0.07 -7.63 0.94
N THR A 276 -0.82 -6.76 0.42
CA THR A 276 -1.60 -5.81 1.22
C THR A 276 -2.46 -6.55 2.25
N ARG A 277 -3.15 -7.61 1.85
CA ARG A 277 -3.88 -8.49 2.76
C ARG A 277 -2.96 -9.09 3.83
N ALA A 278 -1.82 -9.64 3.45
CA ALA A 278 -0.88 -10.24 4.39
C ALA A 278 -0.40 -9.24 5.46
N VAL A 279 -0.11 -7.99 5.05
CA VAL A 279 0.30 -6.93 5.98
C VAL A 279 -0.84 -6.56 6.95
N ARG A 280 -2.08 -6.36 6.46
CA ARG A 280 -3.18 -6.02 7.37
C ARG A 280 -3.54 -7.15 8.33
N GLU A 281 -3.43 -8.40 7.90
CA GLU A 281 -3.61 -9.57 8.77
C GLU A 281 -2.48 -9.70 9.78
N TRP A 282 -1.25 -9.38 9.39
CA TRP A 282 -0.09 -9.35 10.28
C TRP A 282 -0.22 -8.26 11.36
N ILE A 283 -0.70 -7.06 11.02
CA ILE A 283 -0.97 -5.98 11.99
C ILE A 283 -2.00 -6.44 13.04
N ASP A 284 -3.02 -7.20 12.65
CA ASP A 284 -4.12 -7.66 13.51
C ASP A 284 -3.79 -8.95 14.31
N ARG A 285 -2.59 -9.49 14.19
CA ARG A 285 -2.19 -10.71 14.91
C ARG A 285 -2.25 -10.49 16.43
N ARG A 286 -2.83 -11.48 17.14
CA ARG A 286 -2.76 -11.54 18.60
C ARG A 286 -1.35 -11.95 19.02
N GLY A 287 -0.71 -11.17 19.91
CA GLY A 287 0.59 -11.55 20.48
C GLY A 287 1.75 -10.63 20.12
N TRP A 288 1.45 -9.36 19.86
CA TRP A 288 2.47 -8.31 19.86
C TRP A 288 3.03 -8.08 21.27
#